data_48ef874f3595fe192d182cd88def28f9
#
_entry.id   48ef874f3595fe192d182cd88def28f9
#
_cell.length_a   1.000
_cell.length_b   1.000
_cell.length_c   1.000
_cell.angle_alpha   90.00
_cell.angle_beta   90.00
_cell.angle_gamma   90.00
#
_symmetry.space_group_name_H-M   'P 1'
#
loop_
_entity.id
_entity.type
_entity.pdbx_description
1 polymer ?
#
loop_
_entity_poly.entity_id
_entity_poly.type
_entity_poly.pdbx_seq_one_letter_code
_entity_poly.pdbx_strand_id
1 'polypeptide(L)'
;MLRVDFTFDKKITEKNGYTMSNIYETIKMEFGKKNISCVAEGEVLSFGAGEKKNDFSDMWTIIMRLTSSKWFLNYATSCTWNENNKSEDVLAQIKRKQMISA
;
A
#
# COMPACT_ATOMS: atom_id res chain seq x y z
N MET A 1 6.34 -6.10 -14.98
CA MET A 1 5.57 -4.99 -14.42
C MET A 1 5.59 -5.06 -12.90
N LEU A 2 5.81 -3.95 -12.27
CA LEU A 2 5.77 -3.84 -10.82
C LEU A 2 4.35 -3.49 -10.39
N ARG A 3 3.84 -4.16 -9.36
CA ARG A 3 2.50 -3.87 -8.84
C ARG A 3 2.46 -4.03 -7.32
N VAL A 4 1.75 -3.13 -6.66
CA VAL A 4 1.47 -3.25 -5.24
C VAL A 4 -0.03 -3.27 -5.02
N ASP A 5 -0.50 -4.20 -4.19
CA ASP A 5 -1.90 -4.41 -3.89
C ASP A 5 -2.16 -4.14 -2.42
N PHE A 6 -3.16 -3.32 -2.11
CA PHE A 6 -3.55 -2.98 -0.74
C PHE A 6 -4.95 -3.46 -0.45
N THR A 7 -5.17 -4.01 0.75
CA THR A 7 -6.51 -4.24 1.28
C THR A 7 -6.62 -3.62 2.66
N PHE A 8 -7.85 -3.23 3.04
CA PHE A 8 -8.10 -2.52 4.29
C PHE A 8 -9.31 -3.08 5.00
N ASP A 9 -9.34 -2.96 6.33
CA ASP A 9 -10.47 -3.37 7.15
C ASP A 9 -11.50 -2.23 7.17
N LYS A 10 -12.60 -2.43 6.47
CA LYS A 10 -13.66 -1.43 6.35
C LYS A 10 -14.29 -1.10 7.70
N LYS A 11 -14.54 -2.11 8.52
CA LYS A 11 -15.19 -1.92 9.82
C LYS A 11 -14.36 -1.06 10.76
N ILE A 12 -13.06 -1.37 10.87
CA ILE A 12 -12.15 -0.62 11.73
C ILE A 12 -11.98 0.80 11.21
N THR A 13 -11.85 0.97 9.89
CA THR A 13 -11.70 2.27 9.25
C THR A 13 -12.91 3.16 9.57
N GLU A 14 -14.12 2.65 9.34
CA GLU A 14 -15.35 3.41 9.57
C GLU A 14 -15.59 3.70 11.06
N LYS A 15 -15.25 2.75 11.93
CA LYS A 15 -15.37 2.93 13.37
C LYS A 15 -14.52 4.12 13.86
N ASN A 16 -13.41 4.39 13.21
CA ASN A 16 -12.52 5.49 13.57
C ASN A 16 -12.82 6.80 12.81
N GLY A 17 -13.96 6.87 12.13
CA GLY A 17 -14.42 8.09 11.50
C GLY A 17 -13.91 8.33 10.09
N TYR A 18 -13.28 7.34 9.47
CA TYR A 18 -12.79 7.44 8.10
C TYR A 18 -13.64 6.57 7.17
N THR A 19 -13.65 6.93 5.88
CA THR A 19 -14.29 6.10 4.87
C THR A 19 -13.22 5.41 4.03
N MET A 20 -13.57 4.32 3.37
CA MET A 20 -12.66 3.67 2.44
C MET A 20 -12.25 4.62 1.32
N SER A 21 -13.17 5.49 0.90
CA SER A 21 -12.89 6.52 -0.09
C SER A 21 -11.78 7.48 0.37
N ASN A 22 -11.82 7.91 1.62
CA ASN A 22 -10.77 8.78 2.19
C ASN A 22 -9.40 8.10 2.15
N ILE A 23 -9.36 6.82 2.56
CA ILE A 23 -8.12 6.04 2.57
C ILE A 23 -7.56 5.91 1.15
N TYR A 24 -8.42 5.54 0.21
CA TYR A 24 -8.03 5.35 -1.19
C TYR A 24 -7.52 6.65 -1.82
N GLU A 25 -8.22 7.77 -1.58
CA GLU A 25 -7.80 9.06 -2.12
C GLU A 25 -6.43 9.48 -1.59
N THR A 26 -6.17 9.28 -0.30
CA THR A 26 -4.88 9.59 0.31
C THR A 26 -3.75 8.82 -0.37
N ILE A 27 -3.95 7.53 -0.59
CA ILE A 27 -2.94 6.67 -1.22
C ILE A 27 -2.78 7.02 -2.69
N LYS A 28 -3.89 7.25 -3.40
CA LYS A 28 -3.85 7.64 -4.80
C LYS A 28 -3.08 8.94 -5.01
N MET A 29 -3.21 9.89 -4.08
CA MET A 29 -2.45 11.14 -4.15
C MET A 29 -0.93 10.88 -4.05
N GLU A 30 -0.53 10.00 -3.15
CA GLU A 30 0.90 9.70 -3.00
C GLU A 30 1.51 9.09 -4.26
N PHE A 31 0.81 8.11 -4.85
CA PHE A 31 1.29 7.50 -6.10
C PHE A 31 1.17 8.46 -7.28
N GLY A 32 0.13 9.29 -7.30
CA GLY A 32 -0.08 10.27 -8.35
C GLY A 32 1.03 11.31 -8.45
N LYS A 33 1.64 11.68 -7.32
CA LYS A 33 2.77 12.62 -7.30
C LYS A 33 3.97 12.09 -8.07
N LYS A 34 4.06 10.77 -8.22
CA LYS A 34 5.15 10.11 -8.96
C LYS A 34 4.68 9.58 -10.31
N ASN A 35 3.49 9.95 -10.73
CA ASN A 35 2.89 9.51 -11.99
C ASN A 35 2.76 7.99 -12.10
N ILE A 36 2.49 7.34 -10.99
CA ILE A 36 2.25 5.90 -10.93
C ILE A 36 0.75 5.66 -10.97
N SER A 37 0.30 4.84 -11.92
CA SER A 37 -1.12 4.66 -12.20
C SER A 37 -1.82 3.71 -11.23
N CYS A 38 -3.05 4.06 -10.84
CA CYS A 38 -3.94 3.14 -10.16
C CYS A 38 -4.50 2.18 -11.20
N VAL A 39 -4.25 0.88 -11.03
CA VAL A 39 -4.65 -0.14 -12.01
C VAL A 39 -5.86 -0.96 -11.55
N ALA A 40 -6.24 -0.87 -10.29
CA ALA A 40 -7.45 -1.49 -9.77
C ALA A 40 -7.94 -0.71 -8.55
N GLU A 41 -9.26 -0.52 -8.48
CA GLU A 41 -9.89 0.16 -7.35
C GLU A 41 -11.23 -0.51 -7.06
N GLY A 42 -11.33 -1.13 -5.89
CA GLY A 42 -12.51 -1.87 -5.48
C GLY A 42 -12.23 -2.48 -4.12
N GLU A 43 -12.38 -3.77 -3.97
CA GLU A 43 -12.00 -4.47 -2.74
C GLU A 43 -10.49 -4.46 -2.55
N VAL A 44 -9.75 -4.39 -3.66
CA VAL A 44 -8.29 -4.28 -3.66
C VAL A 44 -7.93 -2.99 -4.39
N LEU A 45 -7.04 -2.21 -3.78
CA LEU A 45 -6.49 -1.00 -4.39
C LEU A 45 -5.09 -1.32 -4.90
N SER A 46 -4.87 -1.20 -6.21
CA SER A 46 -3.61 -1.61 -6.83
C SER A 46 -2.99 -0.50 -7.66
N PHE A 47 -1.68 -0.41 -7.62
CA PHE A 47 -0.89 0.53 -8.42
C PHE A 47 0.16 -0.24 -9.20
N GLY A 48 0.35 0.13 -10.46
CA GLY A 48 1.27 -0.56 -11.34
C GLY A 48 2.17 0.39 -12.12
N ALA A 49 3.43 -0.01 -12.28
CA ALA A 49 4.43 0.76 -12.99
C ALA A 49 5.57 -0.17 -13.44
N GLY A 50 6.70 0.40 -13.89
CA GLY A 50 7.86 -0.39 -14.23
C GLY A 50 8.47 -0.01 -15.57
N GLU A 51 7.90 1.00 -16.25
CA GLU A 51 8.38 1.43 -17.54
C GLU A 51 9.37 2.59 -17.45
N LYS A 52 9.34 3.31 -16.31
CA LYS A 52 10.22 4.45 -16.08
C LYS A 52 11.37 4.04 -15.17
N LYS A 53 12.51 4.70 -15.36
CA LYS A 53 13.75 4.38 -14.64
C LYS A 53 13.59 4.40 -13.12
N ASN A 54 12.81 5.34 -12.59
CA ASN A 54 12.69 5.54 -11.14
C ASN A 54 11.47 4.88 -10.52
N ASP A 55 10.66 4.14 -11.29
CA ASP A 55 9.40 3.59 -10.78
C ASP A 55 9.61 2.64 -9.60
N PHE A 56 10.62 1.78 -9.67
CA PHE A 56 10.92 0.85 -8.58
C PHE A 56 11.19 1.60 -7.27
N SER A 57 12.12 2.56 -7.31
CA SER A 57 12.50 3.29 -6.10
C SER A 57 11.37 4.21 -5.61
N ASP A 58 10.62 4.82 -6.52
CA ASP A 58 9.49 5.67 -6.16
C ASP A 58 8.38 4.86 -5.46
N MET A 59 8.05 3.69 -5.99
CA MET A 59 7.05 2.82 -5.38
C MET A 59 7.48 2.36 -3.99
N TRP A 60 8.73 1.96 -3.83
CA TRP A 60 9.25 1.53 -2.54
C TRP A 60 9.31 2.66 -1.52
N THR A 61 9.65 3.87 -1.96
CA THR A 61 9.64 5.05 -1.08
C THR A 61 8.23 5.28 -0.52
N ILE A 62 7.20 5.19 -1.38
CA ILE A 62 5.82 5.36 -0.95
C ILE A 62 5.40 4.23 0.01
N ILE A 63 5.72 2.99 -0.32
CA ILE A 63 5.40 1.82 0.51
C ILE A 63 6.03 1.95 1.90
N MET A 64 7.29 2.34 1.96
CA MET A 64 7.98 2.50 3.24
C MET A 64 7.38 3.64 4.07
N ARG A 65 6.96 4.72 3.43
CA ARG A 65 6.29 5.83 4.11
C ARG A 65 4.94 5.39 4.68
N LEU A 66 4.14 4.67 3.89
CA LEU A 66 2.85 4.16 4.34
C LEU A 66 3.00 3.18 5.51
N THR A 67 3.93 2.24 5.39
CA THR A 67 4.15 1.22 6.42
C THR A 67 4.78 1.78 7.69
N SER A 68 5.25 3.02 7.66
CA SER A 68 5.73 3.73 8.85
C SER A 68 4.62 4.55 9.51
N SER A 69 3.43 4.62 8.90
CA SER A 69 2.32 5.41 9.41
C SER A 69 1.40 4.55 10.27
N LYS A 70 1.04 5.05 11.45
CA LYS A 70 0.19 4.31 12.38
C LYS A 70 -1.19 4.02 11.80
N TRP A 71 -1.79 5.00 11.10
CA TRP A 71 -3.12 4.81 10.52
C TRP A 71 -3.11 3.67 9.49
N PHE A 72 -2.06 3.61 8.67
CA PHE A 72 -1.93 2.56 7.67
C PHE A 72 -1.82 1.18 8.35
N LEU A 73 -0.97 1.07 9.36
CA LEU A 73 -0.78 -0.19 10.09
C LEU A 73 -2.05 -0.63 10.81
N ASN A 74 -2.87 0.32 11.26
CA ASN A 74 -4.13 0.01 11.95
C ASN A 74 -5.23 -0.45 11.00
N TYR A 75 -5.29 0.12 9.78
CA TYR A 75 -6.41 -0.12 8.88
C TYR A 75 -6.10 -1.09 7.75
N ALA A 76 -4.85 -1.23 7.36
CA ALA A 76 -4.46 -2.13 6.27
C ALA A 76 -4.47 -3.58 6.72
N THR A 77 -5.02 -4.46 5.90
CA THR A 77 -5.01 -5.90 6.13
C THR A 77 -3.97 -6.61 5.27
N SER A 78 -3.55 -6.00 4.17
CA SER A 78 -2.45 -6.53 3.36
C SER A 78 -1.79 -5.42 2.54
N CYS A 79 -0.54 -5.65 2.22
CA CYS A 79 0.24 -4.83 1.29
C CYS A 79 1.16 -5.79 0.55
N THR A 80 0.78 -6.20 -0.66
CA THR A 80 1.47 -7.23 -1.41
C THR A 80 2.24 -6.61 -2.56
N TRP A 81 3.55 -6.83 -2.56
CA TRP A 81 4.44 -6.41 -3.64
C TRP A 81 4.57 -7.52 -4.65
N ASN A 82 4.32 -7.20 -5.92
CA ASN A 82 4.41 -8.15 -7.02
C ASN A 82 5.47 -7.68 -8.01
N GLU A 83 6.45 -8.53 -8.28
CA GLU A 83 7.53 -8.25 -9.21
C GLU A 83 7.81 -9.50 -10.02
N ASN A 84 7.63 -9.45 -11.33
CA ASN A 84 7.73 -10.60 -12.22
C ASN A 84 6.74 -11.68 -11.73
N ASN A 85 7.17 -12.85 -11.41
CA ASN A 85 6.31 -13.93 -10.94
C ASN A 85 6.40 -14.15 -9.42
N LYS A 86 6.90 -13.14 -8.70
CA LYS A 86 7.07 -13.22 -7.25
C LYS A 86 6.12 -12.27 -6.55
N SER A 87 5.56 -12.71 -5.42
CA SER A 87 4.72 -11.89 -4.57
C SER A 87 5.25 -11.93 -3.14
N GLU A 88 5.20 -10.78 -2.46
CA GLU A 88 5.75 -10.63 -1.12
C GLU A 88 4.81 -9.79 -0.27
N ASP A 89 4.39 -10.31 0.89
CA ASP A 89 3.52 -9.58 1.80
C ASP A 89 4.36 -8.67 2.70
N VAL A 90 4.50 -7.43 2.28
CA VAL A 90 5.31 -6.43 2.97
C VAL A 90 4.74 -6.11 4.34
N LEU A 91 3.41 -6.00 4.46
CA LEU A 91 2.77 -5.67 5.72
C LEU A 91 3.01 -6.75 6.78
N ALA A 92 2.86 -8.02 6.40
CA ALA A 92 3.11 -9.12 7.31
C ALA A 92 4.54 -9.15 7.81
N GLN A 93 5.50 -8.86 6.93
CA GLN A 93 6.91 -8.78 7.28
C GLN A 93 7.18 -7.68 8.29
N ILE A 94 6.60 -6.50 8.09
CA ILE A 94 6.79 -5.35 8.99
C ILE A 94 6.18 -5.63 10.35
N LYS A 95 4.97 -6.16 10.39
CA LYS A 95 4.31 -6.51 11.65
C LYS A 95 5.08 -7.58 12.42
N ARG A 96 5.67 -8.54 11.71
CA ARG A 96 6.51 -9.57 12.32
C ARG A 96 7.76 -8.96 12.95
N LYS A 97 8.41 -8.03 12.27
CA LYS A 97 9.58 -7.33 12.81
C LYS A 97 9.23 -6.51 14.05
N GLN A 98 8.09 -5.85 14.05
CA GLN A 98 7.63 -5.09 15.21
C GLN A 98 7.39 -5.99 16.40
N MET A 99 6.81 -7.17 16.21
CA MET A 99 6.61 -8.14 17.28
C MET A 99 7.91 -8.64 17.87
N ILE A 100 8.91 -8.86 17.01
CA ILE A 100 10.23 -9.32 17.45
C ILE A 100 10.98 -8.19 18.18
N SER A 101 10.79 -6.96 17.74
CA SER A 101 11.47 -5.79 18.30
C SER A 101 10.88 -5.34 19.63
N ALA A 102 9.68 -5.76 19.93
CA ALA A 102 9.02 -5.45 21.20
C ALA A 102 9.51 -6.42 22.28
#